data_a9bad2f9068741d81178bd3bba49862d
#
_entry.id   a9bad2f9068741d81178bd3bba49862d
#
_cell.length_a   1.000
_cell.length_b   1.000
_cell.length_c   1.000
_cell.angle_alpha   90.00
_cell.angle_beta   90.00
_cell.angle_gamma   90.00
#
_symmetry.space_group_name_H-M   'P 1'
#
loop_
_entity.id
_entity.type
_entity.pdbx_description
1 polymer ?
#
loop_
_entity_poly.entity_id
_entity_poly.type
_entity_poly.pdbx_seq_one_letter_code
_entity_poly.pdbx_strand_id
1 'polypeptide(L)'
;MKILILKPSSLGDVIQALPVLRLLKQHYSAAEIFWWIDTALAPLLEGDPDLAGIVRFERRRWGKLQHWPEMLRSIRWLREQNFDLVIDLQCLARSGAFAWLARGKLLVGLDEAREGACGFYDLAVPRASFHTHAVDWYLAVLPPLGVPVHKDFIWLPERPQLAAEIKRKGVAAGARLILLQPGARWKNKRWPAKHFAALAGRLAQKHPDARFGILGDRGDHPLGEVIAQAAPERSLNLCGATSLPEMIEWIRRCDLLITNDTGPMHVAAALGRPLVALFGPTEPRRTGPYGQLQNVLHLDLPCSPCLKSECHYEKPEECLRGLSPATVLGKIDTFRLKPPSDQPI
;
A
#
# COMPACT_ATOMS: atom_id res chain seq x y z
N MET A 1 0.79 -6.92 -28.48
CA MET A 1 -0.09 -5.93 -27.82
C MET A 1 0.74 -5.18 -26.78
N LYS A 2 0.70 -3.85 -26.80
CA LYS A 2 1.35 -2.99 -25.79
C LYS A 2 0.32 -2.32 -24.91
N ILE A 3 0.49 -2.40 -23.60
CA ILE A 3 -0.44 -1.85 -22.60
C ILE A 3 0.29 -0.89 -21.70
N LEU A 4 -0.30 0.27 -21.41
CA LEU A 4 0.19 1.22 -20.43
C LEU A 4 -0.80 1.34 -19.26
N ILE A 5 -0.34 1.12 -18.03
CA ILE A 5 -1.12 1.34 -16.81
C ILE A 5 -0.61 2.62 -16.14
N LEU A 6 -1.51 3.55 -15.83
CA LEU A 6 -1.19 4.76 -15.07
C LEU A 6 -1.73 4.63 -13.64
N LYS A 7 -0.84 4.40 -12.69
CA LYS A 7 -1.12 4.49 -11.24
C LYS A 7 0.14 4.98 -10.51
N PRO A 8 0.41 6.30 -10.54
CA PRO A 8 1.66 6.84 -10.05
C PRO A 8 1.78 6.86 -8.52
N SER A 9 0.69 6.93 -7.79
CA SER A 9 0.69 7.05 -6.31
C SER A 9 -0.71 6.80 -5.73
N SER A 10 -0.88 6.60 -4.42
CA SER A 10 0.14 6.43 -3.39
C SER A 10 0.60 4.97 -3.29
N LEU A 11 1.53 4.64 -2.35
CA LEU A 11 2.01 3.27 -2.16
C LEU A 11 0.85 2.27 -2.02
N GLY A 12 -0.10 2.55 -1.13
CA GLY A 12 -1.26 1.67 -0.94
C GLY A 12 -2.11 1.51 -2.19
N ASP A 13 -2.34 2.61 -2.93
CA ASP A 13 -3.13 2.57 -4.18
C ASP A 13 -2.41 1.78 -5.28
N VAL A 14 -1.09 1.87 -5.36
CA VAL A 14 -0.30 1.07 -6.33
C VAL A 14 -0.42 -0.41 -5.98
N ILE A 15 -0.26 -0.80 -4.70
CA ILE A 15 -0.47 -2.19 -4.26
C ILE A 15 -1.88 -2.67 -4.62
N GLN A 16 -2.91 -1.87 -4.34
CA GLN A 16 -4.30 -2.23 -4.63
C GLN A 16 -4.60 -2.36 -6.14
N ALA A 17 -3.79 -1.74 -6.99
CA ALA A 17 -3.93 -1.80 -8.45
C ALA A 17 -3.17 -2.99 -9.09
N LEU A 18 -2.25 -3.66 -8.37
CA LEU A 18 -1.48 -4.78 -8.90
C LEU A 18 -2.32 -5.93 -9.47
N PRO A 19 -3.50 -6.27 -8.91
CA PRO A 19 -4.37 -7.30 -9.52
C PRO A 19 -4.73 -7.02 -10.98
N VAL A 20 -4.87 -5.75 -11.37
CA VAL A 20 -5.13 -5.39 -12.77
C VAL A 20 -3.96 -5.83 -13.67
N LEU A 21 -2.71 -5.57 -13.25
CA LEU A 21 -1.51 -6.03 -13.95
C LEU A 21 -1.50 -7.56 -14.09
N ARG A 22 -1.73 -8.27 -12.98
CA ARG A 22 -1.67 -9.74 -12.95
C ARG A 22 -2.68 -10.36 -13.90
N LEU A 23 -3.93 -9.93 -13.83
CA LEU A 23 -5.00 -10.48 -14.66
C LEU A 23 -4.84 -10.11 -16.15
N LEU A 24 -4.37 -8.90 -16.45
CA LEU A 24 -4.01 -8.54 -17.82
C LEU A 24 -2.90 -9.43 -18.37
N LYS A 25 -1.84 -9.68 -17.58
CA LYS A 25 -0.71 -10.52 -18.02
C LYS A 25 -1.09 -11.99 -18.16
N GLN A 26 -1.94 -12.50 -17.28
CA GLN A 26 -2.48 -13.87 -17.39
C GLN A 26 -3.34 -14.03 -18.64
N HIS A 27 -4.21 -13.06 -18.94
CA HIS A 27 -5.10 -13.11 -20.09
C HIS A 27 -4.36 -12.85 -21.42
N TYR A 28 -3.46 -11.86 -21.42
CA TYR A 28 -2.64 -11.49 -22.58
C TYR A 28 -1.15 -11.82 -22.32
N SER A 29 -0.82 -13.12 -22.28
CA SER A 29 0.53 -13.58 -21.87
C SER A 29 1.68 -12.97 -22.68
N ALA A 30 1.46 -12.72 -23.98
CA ALA A 30 2.43 -12.08 -24.88
C ALA A 30 2.41 -10.53 -24.82
N ALA A 31 1.55 -9.91 -24.00
CA ALA A 31 1.50 -8.46 -23.93
C ALA A 31 2.75 -7.87 -23.25
N GLU A 32 3.24 -6.78 -23.81
CA GLU A 32 4.23 -5.90 -23.17
C GLU A 32 3.49 -4.86 -22.35
N ILE A 33 3.53 -5.00 -21.00
CA ILE A 33 2.83 -4.10 -20.09
C ILE A 33 3.83 -3.12 -19.49
N PHE A 34 3.53 -1.84 -19.57
CA PHE A 34 4.30 -0.75 -18.99
C PHE A 34 3.52 -0.10 -17.86
N TRP A 35 4.22 0.37 -16.83
CA TRP A 35 3.60 1.05 -15.70
C TRP A 35 4.16 2.45 -15.52
N TRP A 36 3.28 3.46 -15.55
CA TRP A 36 3.63 4.84 -15.27
C TRP A 36 3.49 5.11 -13.76
N ILE A 37 4.62 5.40 -13.09
CA ILE A 37 4.73 5.47 -11.63
C ILE A 37 5.62 6.63 -11.17
N ASP A 38 5.30 7.23 -10.01
CA ASP A 38 6.17 8.19 -9.34
C ASP A 38 7.54 7.56 -9.07
N THR A 39 8.61 8.28 -9.41
CA THR A 39 9.99 7.81 -9.25
C THR A 39 10.29 7.29 -7.85
N ALA A 40 9.71 7.91 -6.81
CA ALA A 40 9.91 7.45 -5.44
C ALA A 40 9.29 6.06 -5.15
N LEU A 41 8.32 5.62 -5.95
CA LEU A 41 7.66 4.32 -5.82
C LEU A 41 8.14 3.30 -6.87
N ALA A 42 8.95 3.69 -7.85
CA ALA A 42 9.46 2.81 -8.88
C ALA A 42 10.14 1.54 -8.33
N PRO A 43 10.92 1.58 -7.22
CA PRO A 43 11.53 0.39 -6.63
C PRO A 43 10.54 -0.71 -6.22
N LEU A 44 9.26 -0.36 -6.03
CA LEU A 44 8.19 -1.33 -5.76
C LEU A 44 8.00 -2.31 -6.92
N LEU A 45 8.10 -1.80 -8.15
CA LEU A 45 7.81 -2.53 -9.39
C LEU A 45 9.07 -2.95 -10.16
N GLU A 46 10.26 -2.50 -9.77
CA GLU A 46 11.51 -2.91 -10.41
C GLU A 46 11.72 -4.41 -10.28
N GLY A 47 12.00 -5.05 -11.42
CA GLY A 47 12.17 -6.49 -11.49
C GLY A 47 10.87 -7.31 -11.45
N ASP A 48 9.72 -6.66 -11.57
CA ASP A 48 8.43 -7.38 -11.66
C ASP A 48 8.35 -8.13 -13.00
N PRO A 49 8.13 -9.47 -12.97
CA PRO A 49 8.18 -10.31 -14.18
C PRO A 49 7.04 -10.04 -15.17
N ASP A 50 5.95 -9.43 -14.74
CA ASP A 50 4.80 -9.13 -15.60
C ASP A 50 4.94 -7.78 -16.33
N LEU A 51 5.96 -6.99 -15.98
CA LEU A 51 6.23 -5.69 -16.60
C LEU A 51 7.33 -5.77 -17.64
N ALA A 52 7.06 -5.23 -18.82
CA ALA A 52 8.06 -4.97 -19.86
C ALA A 52 8.90 -3.72 -19.54
N GLY A 53 8.34 -2.78 -18.79
CA GLY A 53 9.05 -1.58 -18.41
C GLY A 53 8.30 -0.66 -17.44
N ILE A 54 9.04 0.26 -16.86
CA ILE A 54 8.54 1.27 -15.91
C ILE A 54 8.80 2.65 -16.51
N VAL A 55 7.74 3.46 -16.56
CA VAL A 55 7.81 4.85 -17.00
C VAL A 55 7.78 5.73 -15.75
N ARG A 56 8.91 6.36 -15.44
CA ARG A 56 9.04 7.17 -14.23
C ARG A 56 8.38 8.53 -14.40
N PHE A 57 7.57 8.91 -13.43
CA PHE A 57 6.92 10.20 -13.33
C PHE A 57 7.60 11.07 -12.27
N GLU A 58 8.30 12.10 -12.72
CA GLU A 58 9.04 13.04 -11.87
C GLU A 58 8.13 14.15 -11.33
N ARG A 59 7.12 13.77 -10.52
CA ARG A 59 6.04 14.65 -10.06
C ARG A 59 6.53 15.98 -9.51
N ARG A 60 7.59 15.98 -8.69
CA ARG A 60 8.10 17.19 -8.03
C ARG A 60 8.90 18.07 -8.98
N ARG A 61 9.61 17.46 -9.93
CA ARG A 61 10.46 18.17 -10.89
C ARG A 61 9.65 18.80 -12.01
N TRP A 62 8.72 18.07 -12.59
CA TRP A 62 7.92 18.54 -13.73
C TRP A 62 6.91 19.63 -13.38
N GLY A 63 6.69 19.94 -12.11
CA GLY A 63 6.00 21.16 -11.67
C GLY A 63 6.80 22.44 -11.87
N LYS A 64 8.09 22.37 -12.25
CA LYS A 64 8.95 23.54 -12.52
C LYS A 64 9.24 23.63 -14.01
N LEU A 65 9.11 24.82 -14.61
CA LEU A 65 9.29 25.07 -16.04
C LEU A 65 10.63 24.55 -16.60
N GLN A 66 11.71 24.66 -15.85
CA GLN A 66 13.04 24.21 -16.24
C GLN A 66 13.11 22.70 -16.55
N HIS A 67 12.17 21.87 -16.07
CA HIS A 67 12.13 20.42 -16.29
C HIS A 67 11.08 20.02 -17.35
N TRP A 68 10.40 20.96 -17.98
CA TRP A 68 9.45 20.65 -19.06
C TRP A 68 10.08 19.92 -20.26
N PRO A 69 11.35 20.20 -20.67
CA PRO A 69 11.97 19.40 -21.71
C PRO A 69 12.07 17.90 -21.38
N GLU A 70 12.26 17.54 -20.10
CA GLU A 70 12.26 16.15 -19.63
C GLU A 70 10.84 15.55 -19.75
N MET A 71 9.84 16.30 -19.31
CA MET A 71 8.44 15.89 -19.42
C MET A 71 8.03 15.68 -20.88
N LEU A 72 8.39 16.62 -21.78
CA LEU A 72 8.10 16.50 -23.20
C LEU A 72 8.78 15.30 -23.84
N ARG A 73 10.04 15.00 -23.48
CA ARG A 73 10.72 13.79 -23.92
C ARG A 73 10.00 12.52 -23.45
N SER A 74 9.49 12.48 -22.20
CA SER A 74 8.70 11.37 -21.68
C SER A 74 7.40 11.19 -22.48
N ILE A 75 6.69 12.28 -22.76
CA ILE A 75 5.46 12.25 -23.57
C ILE A 75 5.76 11.78 -25.01
N ARG A 76 6.85 12.26 -25.61
CA ARG A 76 7.27 11.82 -26.94
C ARG A 76 7.56 10.33 -26.95
N TRP A 77 8.31 9.83 -25.96
CA TRP A 77 8.59 8.41 -25.82
C TRP A 77 7.31 7.59 -25.68
N LEU A 78 6.34 8.03 -24.85
CA LEU A 78 5.04 7.36 -24.71
C LEU A 78 4.32 7.23 -26.06
N ARG A 79 4.32 8.28 -26.89
CA ARG A 79 3.70 8.28 -28.22
C ARG A 79 4.39 7.30 -29.18
N GLU A 80 5.71 7.22 -29.14
CA GLU A 80 6.51 6.35 -29.99
C GLU A 80 6.28 4.87 -29.68
N GLN A 81 5.78 4.53 -28.47
CA GLN A 81 5.44 3.15 -28.13
C GLN A 81 4.24 2.58 -28.86
N ASN A 82 3.32 3.42 -29.37
CA ASN A 82 2.10 3.01 -30.06
C ASN A 82 1.27 2.01 -29.23
N PHE A 83 0.90 2.40 -28.02
CA PHE A 83 0.10 1.54 -27.12
C PHE A 83 -1.23 1.13 -27.76
N ASP A 84 -1.59 -0.15 -27.65
CA ASP A 84 -2.90 -0.65 -28.04
C ASP A 84 -3.96 -0.31 -26.98
N LEU A 85 -3.56 -0.28 -25.71
CA LEU A 85 -4.45 -0.02 -24.57
C LEU A 85 -3.73 0.85 -23.54
N VAL A 86 -4.40 1.89 -23.09
CA VAL A 86 -3.96 2.74 -21.98
C VAL A 86 -5.03 2.70 -20.89
N ILE A 87 -4.64 2.41 -19.64
CA ILE A 87 -5.54 2.29 -18.50
C ILE A 87 -5.14 3.31 -17.44
N ASP A 88 -5.99 4.30 -17.17
CA ASP A 88 -5.78 5.26 -16.08
C ASP A 88 -6.56 4.83 -14.83
N LEU A 89 -5.83 4.31 -13.83
CA LEU A 89 -6.36 3.95 -12.51
C LEU A 89 -6.18 5.06 -11.48
N GLN A 90 -5.63 6.22 -11.86
CA GLN A 90 -5.41 7.34 -10.95
C GLN A 90 -6.60 8.30 -10.90
N CYS A 91 -7.33 8.48 -11.99
CA CYS A 91 -8.54 9.29 -12.13
C CYS A 91 -8.37 10.77 -11.76
N LEU A 92 -7.22 11.36 -12.02
CA LEU A 92 -6.97 12.79 -11.83
C LEU A 92 -6.80 13.47 -13.20
N ALA A 93 -7.14 14.76 -13.31
CA ALA A 93 -6.98 15.49 -14.57
C ALA A 93 -5.57 15.35 -15.17
N ARG A 94 -4.56 15.36 -14.31
CA ARG A 94 -3.16 15.19 -14.73
C ARG A 94 -2.91 13.81 -15.32
N SER A 95 -3.34 12.72 -14.69
CA SER A 95 -3.13 11.37 -15.21
C SER A 95 -3.94 11.14 -16.48
N GLY A 96 -5.18 11.63 -16.54
CA GLY A 96 -6.00 11.61 -17.75
C GLY A 96 -5.34 12.33 -18.92
N ALA A 97 -4.74 13.50 -18.68
CA ALA A 97 -4.00 14.24 -19.71
C ALA A 97 -2.77 13.44 -20.21
N PHE A 98 -1.98 12.84 -19.32
CA PHE A 98 -0.85 11.99 -19.73
C PHE A 98 -1.30 10.74 -20.47
N ALA A 99 -2.39 10.11 -20.04
CA ALA A 99 -2.99 8.96 -20.69
C ALA A 99 -3.44 9.32 -22.12
N TRP A 100 -4.14 10.44 -22.29
CA TRP A 100 -4.55 10.95 -23.61
C TRP A 100 -3.35 11.32 -24.48
N LEU A 101 -2.32 11.96 -23.91
CA LEU A 101 -1.09 12.30 -24.63
C LEU A 101 -0.29 11.08 -25.07
N ALA A 102 -0.44 9.93 -24.43
CA ALA A 102 0.19 8.68 -24.85
C ALA A 102 -0.37 8.13 -26.19
N ARG A 103 -1.56 8.61 -26.62
CA ARG A 103 -2.20 8.24 -27.91
C ARG A 103 -2.39 6.74 -28.11
N GLY A 104 -2.85 6.04 -27.05
CA GLY A 104 -3.26 4.64 -27.19
C GLY A 104 -4.47 4.50 -28.13
N LYS A 105 -4.65 3.30 -28.74
CA LYS A 105 -5.80 3.02 -29.59
C LYS A 105 -7.12 2.98 -28.81
N LEU A 106 -7.06 2.55 -27.53
CA LEU A 106 -8.18 2.58 -26.60
C LEU A 106 -7.68 3.14 -25.25
N LEU A 107 -8.38 4.13 -24.74
CA LEU A 107 -8.10 4.74 -23.43
C LEU A 107 -9.24 4.46 -22.47
N VAL A 108 -8.97 3.66 -21.45
CA VAL A 108 -9.91 3.28 -20.40
C VAL A 108 -9.50 3.96 -19.09
N GLY A 109 -10.45 4.46 -18.36
CA GLY A 109 -10.21 5.02 -17.04
C GLY A 109 -11.37 4.78 -16.09
N LEU A 110 -11.16 5.15 -14.83
CA LEU A 110 -12.21 5.08 -13.82
C LEU A 110 -13.02 6.37 -13.82
N ASP A 111 -14.32 6.28 -13.65
CA ASP A 111 -15.19 7.43 -13.55
C ASP A 111 -15.19 7.97 -12.11
N GLU A 112 -14.32 8.93 -11.86
CA GLU A 112 -14.32 9.73 -10.66
C GLU A 112 -14.57 11.20 -11.05
N ALA A 113 -15.69 11.76 -10.63
CA ALA A 113 -16.08 13.13 -10.97
C ALA A 113 -15.15 14.23 -10.43
N ARG A 114 -14.16 13.85 -9.60
CA ARG A 114 -13.39 14.77 -8.77
C ARG A 114 -12.60 15.84 -9.53
N GLU A 115 -12.02 15.51 -10.68
CA GLU A 115 -11.18 16.44 -11.47
C GLU A 115 -11.51 16.41 -12.96
N GLY A 116 -12.64 15.78 -13.34
CA GLY A 116 -13.07 15.71 -14.74
C GLY A 116 -12.18 14.85 -15.64
N ALA A 117 -11.38 13.95 -15.09
CA ALA A 117 -10.49 13.08 -15.86
C ALA A 117 -11.25 12.18 -16.86
N CYS A 118 -12.52 11.85 -16.58
CA CYS A 118 -13.37 11.05 -17.44
C CYS A 118 -13.55 11.64 -18.85
N GLY A 119 -13.40 12.95 -19.02
CA GLY A 119 -13.45 13.62 -20.33
C GLY A 119 -12.30 13.24 -21.29
N PHE A 120 -11.26 12.56 -20.81
CA PHE A 120 -10.15 12.08 -21.64
C PHE A 120 -10.35 10.63 -22.12
N TYR A 121 -11.30 9.87 -21.53
CA TYR A 121 -11.39 8.43 -21.74
C TYR A 121 -12.38 8.06 -22.83
N ASP A 122 -12.02 7.06 -23.64
CA ASP A 122 -12.96 6.41 -24.57
C ASP A 122 -13.99 5.57 -23.81
N LEU A 123 -13.55 5.00 -22.66
CA LEU A 123 -14.40 4.24 -21.76
C LEU A 123 -14.11 4.63 -20.31
N ALA A 124 -15.10 5.21 -19.65
CA ALA A 124 -15.06 5.53 -18.23
C ALA A 124 -15.86 4.49 -17.42
N VAL A 125 -15.22 3.85 -16.46
CA VAL A 125 -15.80 2.78 -15.65
C VAL A 125 -16.27 3.33 -14.30
N PRO A 126 -17.59 3.32 -14.03
CA PRO A 126 -18.13 3.90 -12.81
C PRO A 126 -17.80 3.05 -11.58
N ARG A 127 -17.80 3.70 -10.41
CA ARG A 127 -17.76 3.02 -9.13
C ARG A 127 -19.16 2.50 -8.79
N ALA A 128 -19.30 1.21 -8.51
CA ALA A 128 -20.59 0.59 -8.26
C ALA A 128 -21.33 1.18 -7.05
N SER A 129 -20.59 1.59 -6.00
CA SER A 129 -21.14 2.27 -4.83
C SER A 129 -20.08 3.08 -4.09
N PHE A 130 -20.50 3.96 -3.17
CA PHE A 130 -19.57 4.68 -2.29
C PHE A 130 -18.67 3.72 -1.49
N HIS A 131 -19.20 2.55 -1.11
CA HIS A 131 -18.49 1.56 -0.29
C HIS A 131 -17.70 0.53 -1.10
N THR A 132 -17.75 0.57 -2.43
CA THR A 132 -16.94 -0.32 -3.28
C THR A 132 -15.46 -0.19 -2.91
N HIS A 133 -14.82 -1.31 -2.59
CA HIS A 133 -13.39 -1.31 -2.24
C HIS A 133 -12.55 -0.88 -3.43
N ALA A 134 -11.43 -0.19 -3.19
CA ALA A 134 -10.58 0.34 -4.25
C ALA A 134 -10.06 -0.77 -5.18
N VAL A 135 -9.70 -1.94 -4.65
CA VAL A 135 -9.29 -3.11 -5.46
C VAL A 135 -10.39 -3.53 -6.42
N ASP A 136 -11.62 -3.68 -5.92
CA ASP A 136 -12.75 -4.13 -6.74
C ASP A 136 -13.10 -3.09 -7.82
N TRP A 137 -12.95 -1.80 -7.47
CA TRP A 137 -13.13 -0.73 -8.44
C TRP A 137 -12.05 -0.71 -9.51
N TYR A 138 -10.77 -0.92 -9.15
CA TYR A 138 -9.70 -1.04 -10.14
C TYR A 138 -9.91 -2.25 -11.05
N LEU A 139 -10.34 -3.37 -10.50
CA LEU A 139 -10.65 -4.57 -11.27
C LEU A 139 -11.84 -4.40 -12.22
N ALA A 140 -12.75 -3.46 -11.93
CA ALA A 140 -13.93 -3.21 -12.77
C ALA A 140 -13.57 -2.73 -14.20
N VAL A 141 -12.35 -2.29 -14.46
CA VAL A 141 -11.89 -1.93 -15.81
C VAL A 141 -11.68 -3.16 -16.71
N LEU A 142 -11.56 -4.36 -16.14
CA LEU A 142 -11.18 -5.58 -16.86
C LEU A 142 -12.34 -6.23 -17.64
N PRO A 143 -13.56 -6.42 -17.08
CA PRO A 143 -14.67 -7.05 -17.79
C PRO A 143 -15.04 -6.37 -19.11
N PRO A 144 -15.11 -5.02 -19.22
CA PRO A 144 -15.35 -4.37 -20.50
C PRO A 144 -14.27 -4.62 -21.55
N LEU A 145 -13.07 -5.04 -21.13
CA LEU A 145 -11.94 -5.43 -21.98
C LEU A 145 -11.96 -6.93 -22.33
N GLY A 146 -12.97 -7.68 -21.88
CA GLY A 146 -13.06 -9.13 -22.07
C GLY A 146 -12.13 -9.93 -21.15
N VAL A 147 -11.53 -9.30 -20.15
CA VAL A 147 -10.61 -9.95 -19.19
C VAL A 147 -11.40 -10.44 -17.98
N PRO A 148 -11.41 -11.77 -17.69
CA PRO A 148 -12.13 -12.29 -16.53
C PRO A 148 -11.47 -11.86 -15.22
N VAL A 149 -12.32 -11.60 -14.20
CA VAL A 149 -11.85 -11.22 -12.87
C VAL A 149 -11.94 -12.43 -11.94
N HIS A 150 -10.82 -12.81 -11.35
CA HIS A 150 -10.71 -13.86 -10.34
C HIS A 150 -9.65 -13.49 -9.28
N LYS A 151 -9.45 -14.34 -8.27
CA LYS A 151 -8.50 -14.08 -7.16
C LYS A 151 -7.26 -14.98 -7.21
N ASP A 152 -7.10 -15.75 -8.26
CA ASP A 152 -5.96 -16.66 -8.44
C ASP A 152 -4.80 -15.93 -9.12
N PHE A 153 -4.05 -15.17 -8.32
CA PHE A 153 -2.84 -14.46 -8.72
C PHE A 153 -1.93 -14.14 -7.52
N ILE A 154 -0.64 -13.99 -7.79
CA ILE A 154 0.33 -13.54 -6.81
C ILE A 154 0.42 -12.02 -6.86
N TRP A 155 0.08 -11.34 -5.77
CA TRP A 155 0.10 -9.87 -5.69
C TRP A 155 1.51 -9.31 -5.89
N LEU A 156 2.45 -9.82 -5.12
CA LEU A 156 3.83 -9.34 -5.06
C LEU A 156 4.79 -10.52 -5.24
N PRO A 157 5.63 -10.51 -6.28
CA PRO A 157 6.61 -11.57 -6.49
C PRO A 157 7.63 -11.61 -5.34
N GLU A 158 8.21 -12.77 -5.12
CA GLU A 158 9.28 -12.94 -4.15
C GLU A 158 10.59 -12.33 -4.66
N ARG A 159 11.41 -11.86 -3.71
CA ARG A 159 12.75 -11.30 -3.96
C ARG A 159 13.78 -12.05 -3.12
N PRO A 160 14.25 -13.24 -3.55
CA PRO A 160 15.05 -14.14 -2.72
C PRO A 160 16.36 -13.50 -2.19
N GLN A 161 16.98 -12.60 -2.97
CA GLN A 161 18.20 -11.92 -2.56
C GLN A 161 17.96 -10.99 -1.36
N LEU A 162 16.90 -10.18 -1.39
CA LEU A 162 16.50 -9.33 -0.25
C LEU A 162 16.05 -10.16 0.94
N ALA A 163 15.39 -11.26 0.68
CA ALA A 163 14.98 -12.21 1.70
C ALA A 163 16.18 -12.74 2.51
N ALA A 164 17.28 -13.09 1.84
CA ALA A 164 18.52 -13.54 2.47
C ALA A 164 19.21 -12.41 3.26
N GLU A 165 19.13 -11.17 2.77
CA GLU A 165 19.69 -10.01 3.46
C GLU A 165 18.97 -9.69 4.77
N ILE A 166 17.64 -9.71 4.77
CA ILE A 166 16.82 -9.47 5.96
C ILE A 166 17.05 -10.56 7.01
N LYS A 167 17.23 -11.81 6.59
CA LYS A 167 17.62 -12.91 7.49
C LYS A 167 18.92 -12.58 8.26
N ARG A 168 19.90 -11.97 7.59
CA ARG A 168 21.17 -11.57 8.22
C ARG A 168 21.03 -10.38 9.17
N LYS A 169 20.02 -9.52 8.97
CA LYS A 169 19.78 -8.32 9.81
C LYS A 169 19.19 -8.64 11.21
N GLY A 170 19.04 -9.91 11.58
CA GLY A 170 18.98 -10.26 12.99
C GLY A 170 17.62 -10.62 13.58
N VAL A 171 16.73 -11.24 12.83
CA VAL A 171 15.64 -12.01 13.48
C VAL A 171 16.13 -13.43 13.62
N ALA A 172 16.38 -13.87 14.87
CA ALA A 172 16.80 -15.25 15.15
C ALA A 172 15.79 -16.26 14.56
N ALA A 173 16.31 -17.35 14.02
CA ALA A 173 15.46 -18.47 13.61
C ALA A 173 14.56 -18.88 14.78
N GLY A 174 13.29 -19.09 14.54
CA GLY A 174 12.32 -19.45 15.58
C GLY A 174 11.77 -18.29 16.43
N ALA A 175 12.20 -17.05 16.23
CA ALA A 175 11.60 -15.91 16.91
C ALA A 175 10.30 -15.46 16.21
N ARG A 176 9.31 -15.08 17.00
CA ARG A 176 8.07 -14.47 16.50
C ARG A 176 8.32 -13.02 16.12
N LEU A 177 8.20 -12.68 14.84
CA LEU A 177 8.38 -11.33 14.34
C LEU A 177 7.07 -10.56 14.33
N ILE A 178 6.96 -9.54 15.18
CA ILE A 178 5.83 -8.60 15.22
C ILE A 178 6.30 -7.26 14.66
N LEU A 179 5.65 -6.78 13.60
CA LEU A 179 5.93 -5.49 13.03
C LEU A 179 4.93 -4.43 13.53
N LEU A 180 5.45 -3.24 13.80
CA LEU A 180 4.69 -2.08 14.26
C LEU A 180 4.88 -0.93 13.26
N GLN A 181 3.79 -0.36 12.74
CA GLN A 181 3.82 0.76 11.81
C GLN A 181 3.12 1.98 12.43
N PRO A 182 3.83 2.82 13.20
CA PRO A 182 3.25 3.96 13.90
C PRO A 182 3.06 5.18 13.00
N GLY A 183 3.79 5.27 11.89
CA GLY A 183 3.71 6.38 10.95
C GLY A 183 2.45 6.34 10.09
N ALA A 184 2.00 7.51 9.64
CA ALA A 184 1.03 7.70 8.58
C ALA A 184 1.19 9.12 8.01
N ARG A 185 0.78 9.33 6.74
CA ARG A 185 0.88 10.63 6.08
C ARG A 185 0.07 11.71 6.79
N TRP A 186 -1.16 11.41 7.17
CA TRP A 186 -2.01 12.31 7.95
C TRP A 186 -1.76 12.10 9.44
N LYS A 187 -1.54 13.17 10.19
CA LYS A 187 -1.28 13.08 11.63
C LYS A 187 -2.45 12.45 12.39
N ASN A 188 -3.69 12.78 12.01
CA ASN A 188 -4.90 12.23 12.61
C ASN A 188 -5.21 10.77 12.20
N LYS A 189 -4.35 10.13 11.40
CA LYS A 189 -4.34 8.68 11.17
C LYS A 189 -3.33 7.94 12.03
N ARG A 190 -2.64 8.62 12.94
CA ARG A 190 -1.58 8.03 13.78
C ARG A 190 -2.14 7.65 15.14
N TRP A 191 -2.20 6.37 15.43
CA TRP A 191 -2.40 5.91 16.80
C TRP A 191 -1.23 6.38 17.67
N PRO A 192 -1.46 6.86 18.93
CA PRO A 192 -0.37 7.44 19.74
C PRO A 192 0.82 6.50 19.92
N ALA A 193 2.05 7.00 19.74
CA ALA A 193 3.26 6.19 19.91
C ALA A 193 3.37 5.56 21.31
N LYS A 194 2.90 6.27 22.35
CA LYS A 194 2.80 5.73 23.71
C LYS A 194 1.86 4.51 23.82
N HIS A 195 0.83 4.44 23.00
CA HIS A 195 -0.08 3.29 22.95
C HIS A 195 0.59 2.11 22.23
N PHE A 196 1.33 2.35 21.14
CA PHE A 196 2.18 1.33 20.52
C PHE A 196 3.23 0.80 21.50
N ALA A 197 3.90 1.66 22.26
CA ALA A 197 4.87 1.28 23.27
C ALA A 197 4.24 0.42 24.38
N ALA A 198 3.10 0.84 24.92
CA ALA A 198 2.36 0.08 25.92
C ALA A 198 1.92 -1.30 25.40
N LEU A 199 1.49 -1.37 24.13
CA LEU A 199 1.15 -2.64 23.49
C LEU A 199 2.37 -3.54 23.32
N ALA A 200 3.49 -3.00 22.82
CA ALA A 200 4.75 -3.72 22.66
C ALA A 200 5.24 -4.32 23.97
N GLY A 201 5.20 -3.55 25.08
CA GLY A 201 5.54 -4.03 26.42
C GLY A 201 4.67 -5.21 26.87
N ARG A 202 3.35 -5.12 26.67
CA ARG A 202 2.41 -6.22 27.00
C ARG A 202 2.64 -7.45 26.13
N LEU A 203 2.88 -7.27 24.84
CA LEU A 203 3.21 -8.38 23.93
C LEU A 203 4.54 -9.02 24.29
N ALA A 204 5.53 -8.25 24.70
CA ALA A 204 6.82 -8.73 25.16
C ALA A 204 6.72 -9.59 26.43
N GLN A 205 5.82 -9.23 27.35
CA GLN A 205 5.54 -10.04 28.55
C GLN A 205 4.81 -11.34 28.20
N LYS A 206 3.82 -11.25 27.30
CA LYS A 206 2.97 -12.41 26.91
C LYS A 206 3.71 -13.41 26.02
N HIS A 207 4.61 -12.93 25.17
CA HIS A 207 5.37 -13.70 24.19
C HIS A 207 6.88 -13.45 24.39
N PRO A 208 7.56 -14.23 25.23
CA PRO A 208 9.00 -14.05 25.49
C PRO A 208 9.89 -14.22 24.25
N ASP A 209 9.41 -15.00 23.27
CA ASP A 209 10.01 -15.25 21.96
C ASP A 209 9.82 -14.10 20.94
N ALA A 210 8.97 -13.12 21.26
CA ALA A 210 8.67 -12.03 20.32
C ALA A 210 9.86 -11.08 20.09
N ARG A 211 10.05 -10.70 18.83
CA ARG A 211 10.92 -9.63 18.36
C ARG A 211 10.08 -8.58 17.65
N PHE A 212 10.42 -7.33 17.83
CA PHE A 212 9.66 -6.20 17.27
C PHE A 212 10.48 -5.48 16.22
N GLY A 213 9.91 -5.28 15.03
CA GLY A 213 10.43 -4.37 14.03
C GLY A 213 9.51 -3.17 13.90
N ILE A 214 10.05 -1.96 14.06
CA ILE A 214 9.27 -0.72 13.93
C ILE A 214 9.55 -0.13 12.55
N LEU A 215 8.54 -0.15 11.67
CA LEU A 215 8.62 0.37 10.31
C LEU A 215 8.20 1.85 10.27
N GLY A 216 8.76 2.59 9.33
CA GLY A 216 8.42 3.99 9.11
C GLY A 216 9.38 4.67 8.14
N ASP A 217 9.07 5.90 7.76
CA ASP A 217 10.02 6.74 7.05
C ASP A 217 11.04 7.37 8.02
N ARG A 218 12.00 8.13 7.49
CA ARG A 218 13.01 8.79 8.32
C ARG A 218 12.39 9.76 9.35
N GLY A 219 11.26 10.39 9.02
CA GLY A 219 10.54 11.30 9.92
C GLY A 219 9.84 10.58 11.07
N ASP A 220 9.60 9.29 10.94
CA ASP A 220 8.97 8.46 11.97
C ASP A 220 10.00 7.88 12.98
N HIS A 221 11.32 8.06 12.74
CA HIS A 221 12.38 7.54 13.62
C HIS A 221 12.18 7.87 15.10
N PRO A 222 11.80 9.11 15.50
CA PRO A 222 11.53 9.42 16.90
C PRO A 222 10.35 8.64 17.50
N LEU A 223 9.33 8.31 16.69
CA LEU A 223 8.21 7.46 17.12
C LEU A 223 8.71 6.02 17.36
N GLY A 224 9.60 5.56 16.48
CA GLY A 224 10.24 4.24 16.59
C GLY A 224 11.05 4.10 17.88
N GLU A 225 11.83 5.12 18.27
CA GLU A 225 12.60 5.13 19.50
C GLU A 225 11.71 5.00 20.74
N VAL A 226 10.63 5.78 20.82
CA VAL A 226 9.67 5.71 21.93
C VAL A 226 9.09 4.30 22.08
N ILE A 227 8.82 3.63 20.96
CA ILE A 227 8.25 2.27 20.96
C ILE A 227 9.32 1.24 21.34
N ALA A 228 10.53 1.37 20.80
CA ALA A 228 11.62 0.44 21.06
C ALA A 228 12.00 0.38 22.53
N GLN A 229 11.90 1.50 23.26
CA GLN A 229 12.17 1.57 24.70
C GLN A 229 11.27 0.66 25.55
N ALA A 230 10.12 0.22 25.04
CA ALA A 230 9.24 -0.70 25.77
C ALA A 230 9.79 -2.15 25.83
N ALA A 231 10.69 -2.53 24.92
CA ALA A 231 11.38 -3.81 24.88
C ALA A 231 12.76 -3.67 24.18
N PRO A 232 13.73 -2.98 24.78
CA PRO A 232 14.94 -2.49 24.09
C PRO A 232 15.75 -3.60 23.41
N GLU A 233 15.98 -4.72 24.10
CA GLU A 233 16.79 -5.85 23.59
C GLU A 233 16.08 -6.68 22.53
N ARG A 234 14.79 -6.45 22.31
CA ARG A 234 13.92 -7.20 21.40
C ARG A 234 13.34 -6.36 20.30
N SER A 235 13.69 -5.07 20.22
CA SER A 235 13.13 -4.13 19.26
C SER A 235 14.19 -3.60 18.31
N LEU A 236 13.87 -3.58 17.02
CA LEU A 236 14.66 -2.97 15.96
C LEU A 236 13.89 -1.75 15.43
N ASN A 237 14.46 -0.55 15.61
CA ASN A 237 13.92 0.64 14.95
C ASN A 237 14.39 0.69 13.50
N LEU A 238 13.52 0.31 12.58
CA LEU A 238 13.75 0.25 11.15
C LEU A 238 13.28 1.52 10.42
N CYS A 239 12.81 2.55 11.14
CA CYS A 239 12.33 3.79 10.57
C CYS A 239 13.44 4.51 9.79
N GLY A 240 13.24 4.69 8.48
CA GLY A 240 14.23 5.27 7.57
C GLY A 240 15.43 4.40 7.23
N ALA A 241 15.49 3.16 7.74
CA ALA A 241 16.58 2.21 7.52
C ALA A 241 16.23 1.10 6.51
N THR A 242 15.01 1.14 5.93
CA THR A 242 14.56 0.17 4.95
C THR A 242 14.14 0.87 3.65
N SER A 243 14.51 0.29 2.52
CA SER A 243 13.93 0.62 1.22
C SER A 243 12.51 0.03 1.10
N LEU A 244 11.74 0.44 0.09
CA LEU A 244 10.41 -0.13 -0.17
C LEU A 244 10.45 -1.65 -0.40
N PRO A 245 11.36 -2.20 -1.22
CA PRO A 245 11.49 -3.65 -1.37
C PRO A 245 11.85 -4.38 -0.08
N GLU A 246 12.77 -3.84 0.73
CA GLU A 246 13.11 -4.43 2.03
C GLU A 246 11.92 -4.42 3.01
N MET A 247 11.16 -3.32 3.06
CA MET A 247 9.93 -3.24 3.86
C MET A 247 8.93 -4.35 3.47
N ILE A 248 8.75 -4.62 2.17
CA ILE A 248 7.89 -5.71 1.69
C ILE A 248 8.38 -7.06 2.21
N GLU A 249 9.69 -7.31 2.16
CA GLU A 249 10.24 -8.57 2.62
C GLU A 249 10.20 -8.70 4.16
N TRP A 250 10.35 -7.61 4.91
CA TRP A 250 10.06 -7.60 6.35
C TRP A 250 8.61 -8.02 6.63
N ILE A 251 7.65 -7.41 5.90
CA ILE A 251 6.22 -7.73 6.06
C ILE A 251 5.94 -9.17 5.61
N ARG A 252 6.58 -9.65 4.54
CA ARG A 252 6.43 -11.05 4.07
C ARG A 252 6.81 -12.08 5.14
N ARG A 253 7.70 -11.74 6.05
CA ARG A 253 8.22 -12.62 7.10
C ARG A 253 7.57 -12.43 8.44
N CYS A 254 6.80 -11.37 8.64
CA CYS A 254 6.20 -11.14 9.95
C CYS A 254 5.08 -12.15 10.24
N ASP A 255 4.95 -12.45 11.52
CA ASP A 255 3.83 -13.24 12.05
C ASP A 255 2.61 -12.38 12.31
N LEU A 256 2.83 -11.06 12.54
CA LEU A 256 1.77 -10.09 12.76
C LEU A 256 2.27 -8.68 12.41
N LEU A 257 1.43 -7.90 11.73
CA LEU A 257 1.61 -6.46 11.57
C LEU A 257 0.53 -5.69 12.34
N ILE A 258 0.93 -4.74 13.17
CA ILE A 258 0.02 -3.76 13.78
C ILE A 258 0.30 -2.41 13.14
N THR A 259 -0.72 -1.81 12.53
CA THR A 259 -0.52 -0.69 11.61
C THR A 259 -1.65 0.32 11.67
N ASN A 260 -1.34 1.57 11.41
CA ASN A 260 -2.33 2.58 11.04
C ASN A 260 -2.81 2.35 9.58
N ASP A 261 -3.85 3.07 9.15
CA ASP A 261 -4.29 3.11 7.74
C ASP A 261 -3.20 3.77 6.86
N THR A 262 -2.33 2.95 6.30
CA THR A 262 -1.14 3.37 5.52
C THR A 262 -0.65 2.27 4.56
N GLY A 263 0.31 2.59 3.69
CA GLY A 263 0.82 1.70 2.65
C GLY A 263 1.21 0.29 3.11
N PRO A 264 1.99 0.12 4.18
CA PRO A 264 2.35 -1.19 4.73
C PRO A 264 1.17 -2.10 5.08
N MET A 265 0.03 -1.55 5.48
CA MET A 265 -1.21 -2.31 5.68
C MET A 265 -1.64 -3.04 4.41
N HIS A 266 -1.61 -2.34 3.28
CA HIS A 266 -1.99 -2.92 1.98
C HIS A 266 -1.00 -3.98 1.52
N VAL A 267 0.29 -3.79 1.83
CA VAL A 267 1.33 -4.80 1.57
C VAL A 267 1.04 -6.08 2.37
N ALA A 268 0.75 -5.96 3.67
CA ALA A 268 0.45 -7.12 4.51
C ALA A 268 -0.82 -7.85 4.03
N ALA A 269 -1.86 -7.11 3.66
CA ALA A 269 -3.08 -7.68 3.10
C ALA A 269 -2.81 -8.43 1.79
N ALA A 270 -2.05 -7.84 0.88
CA ALA A 270 -1.64 -8.43 -0.40
C ALA A 270 -0.79 -9.70 -0.22
N LEU A 271 0.02 -9.77 0.83
CA LEU A 271 0.85 -10.93 1.18
C LEU A 271 0.10 -11.97 2.04
N GLY A 272 -1.18 -11.74 2.35
CA GLY A 272 -1.95 -12.64 3.22
C GLY A 272 -1.42 -12.73 4.65
N ARG A 273 -0.64 -11.73 5.12
CA ARG A 273 -0.09 -11.73 6.47
C ARG A 273 -1.13 -11.29 7.50
N PRO A 274 -1.16 -11.92 8.67
CA PRO A 274 -2.02 -11.48 9.77
C PRO A 274 -1.72 -10.01 10.11
N LEU A 275 -2.78 -9.20 10.24
CA LEU A 275 -2.62 -7.80 10.60
C LEU A 275 -3.77 -7.31 11.49
N VAL A 276 -3.48 -6.29 12.30
CA VAL A 276 -4.48 -5.44 12.95
C VAL A 276 -4.32 -4.03 12.42
N ALA A 277 -5.37 -3.51 11.81
CA ALA A 277 -5.37 -2.17 11.24
C ALA A 277 -6.19 -1.20 12.11
N LEU A 278 -5.59 -0.06 12.43
CA LEU A 278 -6.19 0.96 13.30
C LEU A 278 -6.71 2.10 12.41
N PHE A 279 -8.03 2.25 12.39
CA PHE A 279 -8.71 3.24 11.56
C PHE A 279 -9.29 4.37 12.39
N GLY A 280 -9.14 5.58 11.89
CA GLY A 280 -9.70 6.80 12.47
C GLY A 280 -10.60 7.53 11.48
N PRO A 281 -10.09 8.52 10.73
CA PRO A 281 -10.89 9.41 9.90
C PRO A 281 -11.40 8.80 8.59
N THR A 282 -10.94 7.61 8.22
CA THR A 282 -11.18 6.99 6.90
C THR A 282 -12.16 5.83 6.95
N GLU A 283 -12.78 5.51 5.81
CA GLU A 283 -13.78 4.44 5.66
C GLU A 283 -13.08 3.10 5.32
N PRO A 284 -13.06 2.12 6.24
CA PRO A 284 -12.37 0.85 6.02
C PRO A 284 -12.91 0.04 4.84
N ARG A 285 -14.23 0.11 4.57
CA ARG A 285 -14.83 -0.63 3.45
C ARG A 285 -14.28 -0.18 2.11
N ARG A 286 -13.85 1.08 2.00
CA ARG A 286 -13.29 1.64 0.76
C ARG A 286 -11.81 1.33 0.55
N THR A 287 -11.03 1.38 1.62
CA THR A 287 -9.56 1.36 1.57
C THR A 287 -8.93 0.53 2.68
N GLY A 288 -9.67 -0.33 3.34
CA GLY A 288 -9.12 -1.21 4.37
C GLY A 288 -8.24 -2.32 3.81
N PRO A 289 -7.75 -3.21 4.67
CA PRO A 289 -6.96 -4.36 4.23
C PRO A 289 -7.83 -5.33 3.43
N TYR A 290 -7.58 -5.46 2.14
CA TYR A 290 -8.38 -6.29 1.24
C TYR A 290 -8.40 -7.76 1.69
N GLY A 291 -9.59 -8.31 1.84
CA GLY A 291 -9.79 -9.68 2.35
C GLY A 291 -9.60 -9.84 3.86
N GLN A 292 -9.27 -8.76 4.61
CA GLN A 292 -9.04 -8.79 6.05
C GLN A 292 -9.78 -7.66 6.81
N LEU A 293 -10.90 -7.17 6.32
CA LEU A 293 -11.67 -6.10 6.94
C LEU A 293 -12.10 -6.43 8.38
N GLN A 294 -12.30 -7.72 8.71
CA GLN A 294 -12.60 -8.18 10.07
C GLN A 294 -11.48 -7.89 11.07
N ASN A 295 -10.27 -7.55 10.60
CA ASN A 295 -9.11 -7.22 11.43
C ASN A 295 -8.90 -5.71 11.61
N VAL A 296 -9.87 -4.91 11.18
CA VAL A 296 -9.87 -3.47 11.42
C VAL A 296 -10.46 -3.17 12.78
N LEU A 297 -9.79 -2.31 13.55
CA LEU A 297 -10.30 -1.67 14.73
C LEU A 297 -10.64 -0.22 14.40
N HIS A 298 -11.88 0.14 14.66
CA HIS A 298 -12.44 1.45 14.39
C HIS A 298 -13.46 1.78 15.49
N LEU A 299 -13.42 3.01 16.02
CA LEU A 299 -14.43 3.47 16.96
C LEU A 299 -15.61 4.08 16.22
N ASP A 300 -16.80 3.66 16.57
CA ASP A 300 -18.04 4.23 16.06
C ASP A 300 -18.29 5.58 16.77
N LEU A 301 -17.91 6.65 16.11
CA LEU A 301 -18.08 8.03 16.58
C LEU A 301 -18.98 8.80 15.60
N PRO A 302 -19.77 9.78 16.06
CA PRO A 302 -20.64 10.56 15.19
C PRO A 302 -19.91 11.27 14.04
N CYS A 303 -18.63 11.56 14.22
CA CYS A 303 -17.80 12.21 13.20
C CYS A 303 -17.01 11.25 12.32
N SER A 304 -16.99 9.94 12.58
CA SER A 304 -16.12 8.97 11.87
C SER A 304 -16.98 8.02 11.03
N PRO A 305 -16.59 7.83 9.73
CA PRO A 305 -15.45 8.39 9.02
C PRO A 305 -15.67 9.82 8.52
N CYS A 306 -14.80 10.77 8.88
CA CYS A 306 -14.94 12.17 8.45
C CYS A 306 -14.22 12.48 7.13
N LEU A 307 -13.30 11.63 6.68
CA LEU A 307 -12.50 11.75 5.45
C LEU A 307 -11.66 13.04 5.36
N LYS A 308 -11.33 13.66 6.51
CA LYS A 308 -10.55 14.90 6.61
C LYS A 308 -9.14 14.60 7.12
N SER A 309 -8.15 15.35 6.61
CA SER A 309 -6.75 15.25 7.05
C SER A 309 -6.47 15.97 8.37
N GLU A 310 -7.40 16.80 8.82
CA GLU A 310 -7.33 17.54 10.08
C GLU A 310 -8.58 17.22 10.93
N CYS A 311 -8.38 17.08 12.25
CA CYS A 311 -9.45 16.76 13.17
C CYS A 311 -10.11 18.06 13.68
N HIS A 312 -11.44 18.12 13.56
CA HIS A 312 -12.28 19.22 14.07
C HIS A 312 -13.30 18.73 15.10
N TYR A 313 -13.10 17.51 15.64
CA TYR A 313 -14.00 16.95 16.66
C TYR A 313 -13.68 17.58 18.03
N GLU A 314 -14.69 17.70 18.89
CA GLU A 314 -14.57 18.27 20.24
C GLU A 314 -13.42 17.66 21.05
N LYS A 315 -13.29 16.32 20.99
CA LYS A 315 -12.14 15.59 21.52
C LYS A 315 -11.18 15.25 20.39
N PRO A 316 -10.06 15.99 20.23
CA PRO A 316 -9.19 15.80 19.07
C PRO A 316 -8.66 14.37 18.94
N GLU A 317 -8.84 13.80 17.73
CA GLU A 317 -8.36 12.46 17.35
C GLU A 317 -8.88 11.31 18.23
N GLU A 318 -10.06 11.47 18.87
CA GLU A 318 -10.68 10.47 19.76
C GLU A 318 -10.86 9.12 19.04
N CYS A 319 -11.11 9.14 17.73
CA CYS A 319 -11.25 7.93 16.91
C CYS A 319 -10.03 6.98 16.98
N LEU A 320 -8.83 7.51 17.27
CA LEU A 320 -7.62 6.71 17.50
C LEU A 320 -7.14 6.77 18.94
N ARG A 321 -7.20 7.91 19.60
CA ARG A 321 -6.77 8.04 21.01
C ARG A 321 -7.62 7.21 21.97
N GLY A 322 -8.91 7.03 21.65
CA GLY A 322 -9.85 6.21 22.41
C GLY A 322 -9.63 4.69 22.21
N LEU A 323 -8.93 4.26 21.17
CA LEU A 323 -8.53 2.86 21.04
C LEU A 323 -7.44 2.53 22.07
N SER A 324 -7.79 1.79 23.10
CA SER A 324 -6.83 1.43 24.15
C SER A 324 -5.88 0.32 23.70
N PRO A 325 -4.63 0.26 24.23
CA PRO A 325 -3.75 -0.88 24.00
C PRO A 325 -4.34 -2.23 24.43
N ALA A 326 -5.24 -2.24 25.42
CA ALA A 326 -5.96 -3.44 25.86
C ALA A 326 -6.94 -3.93 24.78
N THR A 327 -7.68 -3.03 24.16
CA THR A 327 -8.59 -3.35 23.05
C THR A 327 -7.83 -3.96 21.88
N VAL A 328 -6.68 -3.38 21.51
CA VAL A 328 -5.84 -3.88 20.43
C VAL A 328 -5.27 -5.26 20.79
N LEU A 329 -4.80 -5.45 22.02
CA LEU A 329 -4.31 -6.75 22.51
C LEU A 329 -5.41 -7.80 22.47
N GLY A 330 -6.62 -7.48 22.92
CA GLY A 330 -7.78 -8.37 22.85
C GLY A 330 -8.09 -8.83 21.41
N LYS A 331 -7.92 -7.93 20.43
CA LYS A 331 -8.04 -8.30 19.02
C LYS A 331 -6.92 -9.25 18.57
N ILE A 332 -5.68 -8.97 18.99
CA ILE A 332 -4.52 -9.83 18.68
C ILE A 332 -4.73 -11.24 19.23
N ASP A 333 -5.31 -11.38 20.41
CA ASP A 333 -5.58 -12.66 21.05
C ASP A 333 -6.58 -13.55 20.28
N THR A 334 -7.36 -12.97 19.37
CA THR A 334 -8.22 -13.74 18.46
C THR A 334 -7.43 -14.43 17.33
N PHE A 335 -6.18 -14.01 17.09
CA PHE A 335 -5.32 -14.68 16.10
C PHE A 335 -4.67 -15.91 16.74
N ARG A 336 -4.76 -17.04 16.05
CA ARG A 336 -3.91 -18.20 16.35
C ARG A 336 -2.52 -17.92 15.76
N LEU A 337 -1.74 -17.07 16.43
CA LEU A 337 -0.34 -16.90 16.05
C LEU A 337 0.35 -18.26 16.17
N LYS A 338 0.86 -18.76 15.05
CA LYS A 338 1.56 -20.05 15.04
C LYS A 338 2.71 -20.00 16.05
N PRO A 339 3.00 -21.12 16.75
CA PRO A 339 4.25 -21.21 17.49
C PRO A 339 5.42 -20.96 16.52
N PRO A 340 6.56 -20.46 17.01
CA PRO A 340 7.75 -20.28 16.19
C PRO A 340 8.03 -21.57 15.42
N SER A 341 8.16 -21.48 14.09
CA SER A 341 8.46 -22.67 13.30
C SER A 341 9.94 -23.02 13.49
N ASP A 342 10.24 -24.27 13.86
CA ASP A 342 11.62 -24.80 13.91
C ASP A 342 12.27 -24.91 12.52
N GLN A 343 11.57 -24.54 11.47
CA GLN A 343 12.14 -24.51 10.13
C GLN A 343 13.09 -23.29 10.00
N PRO A 344 14.34 -23.51 9.61
CA PRO A 344 15.24 -22.40 9.28
C PRO A 344 14.62 -21.63 8.11
N ILE A 345 14.31 -20.38 8.39
CA ILE A 345 13.76 -19.41 7.44
C ILE A 345 14.80 -19.10 6.35
#